data_b545ba2b738060e1b11785011860af48
#
_entry.id   b545ba2b738060e1b11785011860af48
#
_cell.length_a   1.000
_cell.length_b   1.000
_cell.length_c   1.000
_cell.angle_alpha   90.00
_cell.angle_beta   90.00
_cell.angle_gamma   90.00
#
_symmetry.space_group_name_H-M   'P 1'
#
loop_
_entity.id
_entity.type
_entity.pdbx_description
1 polymer ?
#
loop_
_entity_poly.entity_id
_entity_poly.type
_entity_poly.pdbx_seq_one_letter_code
_entity_poly.pdbx_strand_id
1 'polypeptide(L)'
;MNALSKPLSALILSPALLLSVLATALPSMTLAETPGASSNTVIGPNVMLADGAEALMRGDWQRGVQLTQMGLTFAISQQDRASGLANLCAGLAALKQYQRALEHCDKSLELESENWRTWQNRAAANLGLGKVEDSLRDIQRGLQINPDSDSLQKTLAIARDQEKLQQERMRHLLESGRETRVA
;
A
#
# COMPACT_ATOMS: atom_id res chain seq x y z
N MET A 1 28.31 70.84 20.20
CA MET A 1 28.97 71.09 21.54
C MET A 1 29.51 69.71 21.92
N ASN A 2 30.77 69.60 21.71
CA ASN A 2 31.84 69.35 22.70
C ASN A 2 31.70 67.97 23.36
N ALA A 3 32.62 67.16 23.48
CA ALA A 3 34.08 67.15 23.28
C ALA A 3 34.56 65.75 23.61
N LEU A 4 35.51 65.23 22.87
CA LEU A 4 36.86 64.91 23.33
C LEU A 4 36.88 63.84 24.50
N SER A 5 37.64 62.85 24.54
CA SER A 5 39.05 62.71 24.20
C SER A 5 39.50 61.24 24.34
N LYS A 6 40.40 60.90 23.55
CA LYS A 6 41.47 59.88 23.48
C LYS A 6 42.19 59.59 24.83
N PRO A 7 43.30 58.84 24.76
CA PRO A 7 43.53 57.37 24.78
C PRO A 7 44.53 57.03 25.93
N LEU A 8 44.90 55.75 26.04
CA LEU A 8 46.22 55.34 26.60
C LEU A 8 46.33 53.83 26.44
N SER A 9 47.05 53.35 25.49
CA SER A 9 48.51 53.05 25.52
C SER A 9 48.91 51.96 26.49
N ALA A 10 49.27 50.87 25.88
CA ALA A 10 50.41 49.99 26.14
C ALA A 10 50.59 49.42 27.55
N LEU A 11 50.66 48.09 27.54
CA LEU A 11 51.86 47.45 28.10
C LEU A 11 51.96 46.00 27.58
N ILE A 12 53.00 45.82 26.80
CA ILE A 12 53.57 44.56 26.38
C ILE A 12 54.20 43.93 27.61
N LEU A 13 53.80 42.75 27.99
CA LEU A 13 54.62 41.89 28.80
C LEU A 13 54.39 40.43 28.34
N SER A 14 55.38 39.97 27.62
CA SER A 14 55.65 38.53 27.50
C SER A 14 56.36 38.07 28.75
N PRO A 15 56.00 36.93 29.28
CA PRO A 15 57.04 35.92 29.48
C PRO A 15 56.61 34.55 29.03
N ALA A 16 57.47 33.98 28.27
CA ALA A 16 57.54 32.57 28.02
C ALA A 16 57.55 31.77 29.35
N LEU A 17 56.54 31.01 29.60
CA LEU A 17 56.54 30.03 30.68
C LEU A 17 56.20 28.67 30.06
N LEU A 18 57.19 27.83 30.11
CA LEU A 18 57.20 26.43 29.90
C LEU A 18 55.88 25.75 30.33
N LEU A 19 55.06 25.32 29.40
CA LEU A 19 54.05 24.31 29.66
C LEU A 19 54.63 22.94 29.26
N SER A 20 55.02 22.20 30.26
CA SER A 20 55.21 20.75 30.16
C SER A 20 53.90 20.11 29.65
N VAL A 21 53.98 19.65 28.43
CA VAL A 21 52.90 18.86 27.82
C VAL A 21 52.86 17.51 28.56
N LEU A 22 51.94 17.41 29.50
CA LEU A 22 51.52 16.12 30.03
C LEU A 22 50.75 15.42 28.89
N ALA A 23 51.43 14.64 28.13
CA ALA A 23 50.82 13.73 27.17
C ALA A 23 50.00 12.68 27.93
N THR A 24 48.76 12.98 28.25
CA THR A 24 47.81 11.97 28.65
C THR A 24 47.55 11.12 27.41
N ALA A 25 48.15 9.92 27.40
CA ALA A 25 47.81 8.90 26.44
C ALA A 25 46.31 8.63 26.55
N LEU A 26 45.55 9.09 25.57
CA LEU A 26 44.20 8.65 25.35
C LEU A 26 44.28 7.14 25.07
N PRO A 27 43.51 6.31 25.79
CA PRO A 27 43.46 4.92 25.43
C PRO A 27 42.96 4.85 23.99
N SER A 28 43.75 4.27 23.12
CA SER A 28 43.31 3.89 21.79
C SER A 28 42.09 3.01 21.96
N MET A 29 40.89 3.57 21.74
CA MET A 29 39.71 2.75 21.51
C MET A 29 40.00 1.98 20.24
N THR A 30 40.53 0.78 20.39
CA THR A 30 40.39 -0.22 19.38
C THR A 30 38.89 -0.37 19.15
N LEU A 31 38.42 0.11 18.02
CA LEU A 31 37.13 -0.31 17.49
C LEU A 31 37.22 -1.83 17.49
N ALA A 32 36.50 -2.46 18.48
CA ALA A 32 36.27 -3.87 18.42
C ALA A 32 35.64 -4.10 17.04
N GLU A 33 36.37 -4.73 16.14
CA GLU A 33 35.80 -5.29 14.96
C GLU A 33 34.66 -6.16 15.43
N THR A 34 33.42 -5.69 15.21
CA THR A 34 32.27 -6.54 15.35
C THR A 34 32.56 -7.75 14.48
N PRO A 35 32.57 -8.98 15.04
CA PRO A 35 32.81 -10.17 14.27
C PRO A 35 31.85 -10.11 13.09
N GLY A 36 32.40 -10.18 11.88
CA GLY A 36 31.71 -9.88 10.63
C GLY A 36 30.30 -10.40 10.69
N ALA A 37 29.35 -9.50 10.60
CA ALA A 37 27.99 -9.86 10.32
C ALA A 37 28.06 -10.66 9.01
N SER A 38 28.06 -11.97 9.16
CA SER A 38 27.91 -12.88 8.05
C SER A 38 26.68 -12.39 7.31
N SER A 39 26.86 -11.86 6.12
CA SER A 39 25.79 -11.39 5.27
C SER A 39 25.00 -12.57 4.67
N ASN A 40 24.74 -13.57 5.48
CA ASN A 40 23.66 -14.49 5.26
C ASN A 40 22.36 -13.74 5.61
N THR A 41 22.01 -12.81 4.75
CA THR A 41 20.65 -12.31 4.70
C THR A 41 19.79 -13.50 4.32
N VAL A 42 19.29 -14.22 5.31
CA VAL A 42 18.17 -15.12 5.12
C VAL A 42 17.03 -14.21 4.68
N ILE A 43 16.77 -14.22 3.37
CA ILE A 43 15.58 -13.56 2.83
C ILE A 43 14.42 -14.40 3.35
N GLY A 44 13.96 -14.05 4.55
CA GLY A 44 12.75 -14.60 5.15
C GLY A 44 11.52 -14.11 4.38
N PRO A 45 10.33 -14.65 4.69
CA PRO A 45 9.09 -14.18 4.10
C PRO A 45 8.99 -12.66 4.27
N ASN A 46 8.43 -11.98 3.25
CA ASN A 46 8.29 -10.52 3.28
C ASN A 46 7.32 -10.10 4.40
N VAL A 47 7.87 -9.76 5.56
CA VAL A 47 7.12 -9.45 6.78
C VAL A 47 6.13 -8.31 6.56
N MET A 48 6.49 -7.30 5.77
CA MET A 48 5.59 -6.18 5.47
C MET A 48 4.35 -6.62 4.68
N LEU A 49 4.49 -7.60 3.77
CA LEU A 49 3.32 -8.15 3.07
C LEU A 49 2.45 -8.97 4.01
N ALA A 50 3.05 -9.72 4.93
CA ALA A 50 2.30 -10.50 5.93
C ALA A 50 1.55 -9.57 6.88
N ASP A 51 2.21 -8.56 7.44
CA ASP A 51 1.59 -7.57 8.33
C ASP A 51 0.49 -6.78 7.61
N GLY A 52 0.71 -6.46 6.33
CA GLY A 52 -0.28 -5.82 5.48
C GLY A 52 -1.54 -6.67 5.32
N ALA A 53 -1.38 -7.96 5.01
CA ALA A 53 -2.49 -8.91 4.90
C ALA A 53 -3.25 -9.04 6.23
N GLU A 54 -2.54 -9.13 7.35
CA GLU A 54 -3.15 -9.21 8.68
C GLU A 54 -3.95 -7.94 9.02
N ALA A 55 -3.42 -6.75 8.71
CA ALA A 55 -4.15 -5.50 8.89
C ALA A 55 -5.45 -5.48 8.06
N LEU A 56 -5.40 -5.93 6.80
CA LEU A 56 -6.59 -6.05 5.94
C LEU A 56 -7.62 -7.02 6.54
N MET A 57 -7.18 -8.18 7.05
CA MET A 57 -8.09 -9.14 7.68
C MET A 57 -8.78 -8.58 8.93
N ARG A 58 -8.12 -7.69 9.66
CA ARG A 58 -8.71 -6.98 10.82
C ARG A 58 -9.58 -5.78 10.43
N GLY A 59 -9.69 -5.44 9.15
CA GLY A 59 -10.44 -4.28 8.67
C GLY A 59 -9.70 -2.94 8.79
N ASP A 60 -8.41 -2.95 9.14
CA ASP A 60 -7.57 -1.76 9.13
C ASP A 60 -7.04 -1.51 7.70
N TRP A 61 -7.96 -1.07 6.84
CA TRP A 61 -7.72 -0.97 5.41
C TRP A 61 -6.59 -0.01 5.05
N GLN A 62 -6.51 1.15 5.71
CA GLN A 62 -5.47 2.14 5.46
C GLN A 62 -4.09 1.58 5.79
N ARG A 63 -3.95 1.01 6.99
CA ARG A 63 -2.69 0.40 7.42
C ARG A 63 -2.30 -0.78 6.54
N GLY A 64 -3.27 -1.62 6.19
CA GLY A 64 -3.05 -2.76 5.31
C GLY A 64 -2.51 -2.35 3.95
N VAL A 65 -3.10 -1.32 3.33
CA VAL A 65 -2.62 -0.76 2.06
C VAL A 65 -1.21 -0.20 2.21
N GLN A 66 -0.93 0.59 3.26
CA GLN A 66 0.40 1.17 3.49
C GLN A 66 1.49 0.11 3.65
N LEU A 67 1.27 -0.87 4.53
CA LEU A 67 2.22 -1.96 4.78
C LEU A 67 2.45 -2.80 3.52
N THR A 68 1.38 -3.08 2.77
CA THR A 68 1.49 -3.82 1.50
C THR A 68 2.29 -3.04 0.46
N GLN A 69 2.08 -1.73 0.33
CA GLN A 69 2.87 -0.88 -0.56
C GLN A 69 4.36 -0.90 -0.19
N MET A 70 4.67 -0.77 1.10
CA MET A 70 6.05 -0.88 1.59
C MET A 70 6.63 -2.26 1.28
N GLY A 71 5.88 -3.33 1.56
CA GLY A 71 6.31 -4.70 1.29
C GLY A 71 6.60 -4.96 -0.19
N LEU A 72 5.81 -4.39 -1.09
CA LEU A 72 6.02 -4.53 -2.53
C LEU A 72 7.34 -3.93 -3.01
N THR A 73 7.88 -2.92 -2.32
CA THR A 73 9.21 -2.35 -2.68
C THR A 73 10.35 -3.36 -2.47
N PHE A 74 10.12 -4.36 -1.61
CA PHE A 74 11.07 -5.43 -1.29
C PHE A 74 10.65 -6.79 -1.87
N ALA A 75 9.59 -6.84 -2.67
CA ALA A 75 9.09 -8.08 -3.26
C ALA A 75 10.05 -8.57 -4.37
N ILE A 76 10.77 -9.66 -4.09
CA ILE A 76 11.72 -10.25 -5.03
C ILE A 76 11.04 -11.31 -5.89
N SER A 77 10.18 -12.14 -5.28
CA SER A 77 9.51 -13.22 -5.98
C SER A 77 8.27 -12.73 -6.76
N GLN A 78 7.92 -13.46 -7.82
CA GLN A 78 6.65 -13.23 -8.53
C GLN A 78 5.45 -13.46 -7.60
N GLN A 79 5.54 -14.47 -6.72
CA GLN A 79 4.50 -14.79 -5.75
C GLN A 79 4.26 -13.63 -4.78
N ASP A 80 5.33 -13.02 -4.21
CA ASP A 80 5.18 -11.86 -3.33
C ASP A 80 4.53 -10.69 -4.06
N ARG A 81 4.93 -10.45 -5.31
CA ARG A 81 4.33 -9.39 -6.13
C ARG A 81 2.86 -9.65 -6.40
N ALA A 82 2.49 -10.87 -6.80
CA ALA A 82 1.10 -11.24 -7.05
C ALA A 82 0.25 -11.07 -5.79
N SER A 83 0.73 -11.61 -4.65
CA SER A 83 0.03 -11.53 -3.36
C SER A 83 -0.10 -10.10 -2.85
N GLY A 84 0.98 -9.30 -2.95
CA GLY A 84 0.94 -7.89 -2.57
C GLY A 84 -0.03 -7.07 -3.43
N LEU A 85 -0.06 -7.30 -4.74
CA LEU A 85 -1.02 -6.64 -5.64
C LEU A 85 -2.46 -7.08 -5.33
N ALA A 86 -2.71 -8.35 -5.01
CA ALA A 86 -4.01 -8.85 -4.58
C ALA A 86 -4.46 -8.15 -3.26
N ASN A 87 -3.55 -7.97 -2.32
CA ASN A 87 -3.81 -7.26 -1.07
C ASN A 87 -4.13 -5.77 -1.31
N LEU A 88 -3.39 -5.09 -2.20
CA LEU A 88 -3.73 -3.71 -2.60
C LEU A 88 -5.11 -3.63 -3.25
N CYS A 89 -5.41 -4.57 -4.15
CA CYS A 89 -6.74 -4.67 -4.76
C CYS A 89 -7.83 -4.74 -3.68
N ALA A 90 -7.70 -5.65 -2.71
CA ALA A 90 -8.66 -5.82 -1.61
C ALA A 90 -8.80 -4.57 -0.76
N GLY A 91 -7.68 -4.02 -0.28
CA GLY A 91 -7.66 -2.85 0.60
C GLY A 91 -8.22 -1.60 -0.06
N LEU A 92 -7.85 -1.34 -1.32
CA LEU A 92 -8.34 -0.19 -2.08
C LEU A 92 -9.83 -0.32 -2.41
N ALA A 93 -10.33 -1.53 -2.73
CA ALA A 93 -11.75 -1.78 -2.92
C ALA A 93 -12.55 -1.50 -1.63
N ALA A 94 -12.05 -1.95 -0.46
CA ALA A 94 -12.66 -1.67 0.83
C ALA A 94 -12.66 -0.17 1.17
N LEU A 95 -11.64 0.57 0.77
CA LEU A 95 -11.56 2.03 0.88
C LEU A 95 -12.39 2.77 -0.19
N LYS A 96 -13.16 2.05 -1.02
CA LYS A 96 -13.96 2.57 -2.13
C LYS A 96 -13.14 3.29 -3.21
N GLN A 97 -11.84 3.04 -3.28
CA GLN A 97 -10.95 3.54 -4.33
C GLN A 97 -10.95 2.57 -5.52
N TYR A 98 -12.14 2.32 -6.06
CA TYR A 98 -12.43 1.20 -6.97
C TYR A 98 -11.58 1.20 -8.24
N GLN A 99 -11.38 2.37 -8.86
CA GLN A 99 -10.58 2.44 -10.08
C GLN A 99 -9.13 2.03 -9.83
N ARG A 100 -8.54 2.49 -8.73
CA ARG A 100 -7.19 2.10 -8.31
C ARG A 100 -7.12 0.62 -7.93
N ALA A 101 -8.18 0.11 -7.30
CA ALA A 101 -8.28 -1.32 -6.98
C ALA A 101 -8.20 -2.16 -8.26
N LEU A 102 -8.95 -1.83 -9.31
CA LEU A 102 -8.93 -2.55 -10.58
C LEU A 102 -7.52 -2.65 -11.17
N GLU A 103 -6.75 -1.55 -11.17
CA GLU A 103 -5.37 -1.53 -11.68
C GLU A 103 -4.46 -2.55 -10.98
N HIS A 104 -4.63 -2.73 -9.66
CA HIS A 104 -3.86 -3.70 -8.89
C HIS A 104 -4.40 -5.12 -9.03
N CYS A 105 -5.72 -5.28 -9.15
CA CYS A 105 -6.35 -6.58 -9.44
C CYS A 105 -5.83 -7.12 -10.77
N ASP A 106 -5.85 -6.31 -11.83
CA ASP A 106 -5.43 -6.70 -13.17
C ASP A 106 -3.98 -7.16 -13.17
N LYS A 107 -3.08 -6.36 -12.59
CA LYS A 107 -1.67 -6.73 -12.45
C LYS A 107 -1.45 -8.01 -11.62
N SER A 108 -2.25 -8.23 -10.58
CA SER A 108 -2.17 -9.46 -9.79
C SER A 108 -2.62 -10.67 -10.62
N LEU A 109 -3.70 -10.56 -11.38
CA LEU A 109 -4.24 -11.63 -12.21
C LEU A 109 -3.37 -11.94 -13.44
N GLU A 110 -2.60 -10.96 -13.95
CA GLU A 110 -1.56 -11.20 -14.95
C GLU A 110 -0.44 -12.11 -14.42
N LEU A 111 -0.12 -12.00 -13.12
CA LEU A 111 0.91 -12.82 -12.48
C LEU A 111 0.37 -14.17 -11.97
N GLU A 112 -0.87 -14.19 -11.48
CA GLU A 112 -1.52 -15.36 -10.88
C GLU A 112 -3.02 -15.37 -11.19
N SER A 113 -3.40 -15.96 -12.31
CA SER A 113 -4.79 -16.00 -12.79
C SER A 113 -5.71 -16.93 -11.99
N GLU A 114 -5.16 -17.85 -11.22
CA GLU A 114 -5.93 -18.84 -10.44
C GLU A 114 -6.22 -18.39 -9.00
N ASN A 115 -5.96 -17.14 -8.67
CA ASN A 115 -6.30 -16.58 -7.37
C ASN A 115 -7.77 -16.11 -7.34
N TRP A 116 -8.69 -16.97 -6.90
CA TRP A 116 -10.11 -16.66 -6.84
C TRP A 116 -10.46 -15.45 -5.96
N ARG A 117 -9.63 -15.14 -4.93
CA ARG A 117 -9.83 -13.96 -4.08
C ARG A 117 -9.60 -12.67 -4.85
N THR A 118 -8.61 -12.65 -5.74
CA THR A 118 -8.37 -11.47 -6.59
C THR A 118 -9.54 -11.25 -7.57
N TRP A 119 -10.09 -12.33 -8.15
CA TRP A 119 -11.32 -12.25 -8.96
C TRP A 119 -12.49 -11.67 -8.15
N GLN A 120 -12.69 -12.14 -6.92
CA GLN A 120 -13.72 -11.61 -6.03
C GLN A 120 -13.52 -10.12 -5.71
N ASN A 121 -12.29 -9.70 -5.40
CA ASN A 121 -11.98 -8.31 -5.08
C ASN A 121 -12.20 -7.41 -6.30
N ARG A 122 -11.85 -7.90 -7.51
CA ARG A 122 -12.11 -7.18 -8.76
C ARG A 122 -13.61 -7.07 -9.04
N ALA A 123 -14.36 -8.12 -8.80
CA ALA A 123 -15.81 -8.10 -8.87
C ALA A 123 -16.43 -7.06 -7.95
N ALA A 124 -15.97 -7.00 -6.69
CA ALA A 124 -16.44 -6.00 -5.73
C ALA A 124 -16.12 -4.55 -6.18
N ALA A 125 -14.92 -4.33 -6.75
CA ALA A 125 -14.56 -3.03 -7.29
C ALA A 125 -15.41 -2.65 -8.51
N ASN A 126 -15.70 -3.61 -9.42
CA ASN A 126 -16.61 -3.42 -10.55
C ASN A 126 -18.02 -3.08 -10.10
N LEU A 127 -18.57 -3.77 -9.08
CA LEU A 127 -19.86 -3.42 -8.48
C LEU A 127 -19.87 -2.00 -7.93
N GLY A 128 -18.81 -1.60 -7.23
CA GLY A 128 -18.67 -0.25 -6.70
C GLY A 128 -18.66 0.86 -7.78
N LEU A 129 -18.28 0.52 -9.00
CA LEU A 129 -18.32 1.38 -10.18
C LEU A 129 -19.61 1.25 -10.99
N GLY A 130 -20.55 0.39 -10.58
CA GLY A 130 -21.77 0.10 -11.32
C GLY A 130 -21.58 -0.75 -12.58
N LYS A 131 -20.38 -1.36 -12.77
CA LYS A 131 -20.04 -2.26 -13.88
C LYS A 131 -20.50 -3.69 -13.56
N VAL A 132 -21.81 -3.89 -13.54
CA VAL A 132 -22.41 -5.13 -13.02
C VAL A 132 -22.05 -6.34 -13.88
N GLU A 133 -22.05 -6.21 -15.20
CA GLU A 133 -21.71 -7.30 -16.12
C GLU A 133 -20.24 -7.73 -15.97
N ASP A 134 -19.31 -6.77 -15.76
CA ASP A 134 -17.91 -7.09 -15.51
C ASP A 134 -17.76 -7.86 -14.20
N SER A 135 -18.47 -7.42 -13.17
CA SER A 135 -18.50 -8.11 -11.88
C SER A 135 -19.02 -9.55 -11.99
N LEU A 136 -20.12 -9.76 -12.71
CA LEU A 136 -20.67 -11.09 -12.92
C LEU A 136 -19.69 -12.04 -13.62
N ARG A 137 -18.94 -11.54 -14.62
CA ARG A 137 -17.87 -12.32 -15.27
C ARG A 137 -16.76 -12.70 -14.30
N ASP A 138 -16.32 -11.75 -13.47
CA ASP A 138 -15.29 -11.98 -12.47
C ASP A 138 -15.72 -13.02 -11.41
N ILE A 139 -16.97 -12.90 -10.93
CA ILE A 139 -17.55 -13.86 -9.99
C ILE A 139 -17.61 -15.25 -10.61
N GLN A 140 -18.05 -15.36 -11.86
CA GLN A 140 -18.10 -16.64 -12.57
C GLN A 140 -16.72 -17.27 -12.65
N ARG A 141 -15.67 -16.49 -12.98
CA ARG A 141 -14.30 -16.99 -13.02
C ARG A 141 -13.83 -17.42 -11.63
N GLY A 142 -14.10 -16.64 -10.59
CA GLY A 142 -13.78 -17.01 -9.20
C GLY A 142 -14.45 -18.32 -8.77
N LEU A 143 -15.72 -18.52 -9.13
CA LEU A 143 -16.48 -19.75 -8.81
C LEU A 143 -16.01 -20.98 -9.62
N GLN A 144 -15.45 -20.81 -10.82
CA GLN A 144 -14.80 -21.90 -11.55
C GLN A 144 -13.57 -22.42 -10.78
N ILE A 145 -12.85 -21.54 -10.10
CA ILE A 145 -11.64 -21.87 -9.32
C ILE A 145 -12.03 -22.41 -7.93
N ASN A 146 -12.97 -21.75 -7.26
CA ASN A 146 -13.46 -22.13 -5.93
C ASN A 146 -15.00 -22.13 -5.88
N PRO A 147 -15.63 -23.25 -6.29
CA PRO A 147 -17.10 -23.36 -6.36
C PRO A 147 -17.79 -23.19 -5.00
N ASP A 148 -17.14 -23.59 -3.92
CA ASP A 148 -17.70 -23.62 -2.57
C ASP A 148 -17.47 -22.33 -1.78
N SER A 149 -17.04 -21.26 -2.45
CA SER A 149 -16.78 -19.98 -1.78
C SER A 149 -18.07 -19.25 -1.41
N ASP A 150 -18.43 -19.27 -0.12
CA ASP A 150 -19.57 -18.51 0.41
C ASP A 150 -19.47 -17.01 0.10
N SER A 151 -18.26 -16.47 0.11
CA SER A 151 -18.05 -15.04 -0.15
C SER A 151 -18.33 -14.67 -1.61
N LEU A 152 -17.96 -15.53 -2.58
CA LEU A 152 -18.31 -15.34 -3.98
C LEU A 152 -19.81 -15.52 -4.21
N GLN A 153 -20.47 -16.48 -3.54
CA GLN A 153 -21.91 -16.66 -3.62
C GLN A 153 -22.66 -15.43 -3.12
N LYS A 154 -22.22 -14.85 -2.00
CA LYS A 154 -22.79 -13.58 -1.47
C LYS A 154 -22.61 -12.42 -2.45
N THR A 155 -21.41 -12.30 -3.04
CA THR A 155 -21.13 -11.25 -4.04
C THR A 155 -21.98 -11.44 -5.30
N LEU A 156 -22.21 -12.70 -5.72
CA LEU A 156 -23.10 -13.04 -6.83
C LEU A 156 -24.54 -12.58 -6.58
N ALA A 157 -25.06 -12.83 -5.37
CA ALA A 157 -26.40 -12.38 -5.01
C ALA A 157 -26.53 -10.87 -5.13
N ILE A 158 -25.57 -10.11 -4.57
CA ILE A 158 -25.54 -8.63 -4.67
C ILE A 158 -25.47 -8.17 -6.14
N ALA A 159 -24.64 -8.81 -6.95
CA ALA A 159 -24.49 -8.45 -8.36
C ALA A 159 -25.81 -8.67 -9.13
N ARG A 160 -26.49 -9.77 -8.90
CA ARG A 160 -27.80 -10.08 -9.54
C ARG A 160 -28.89 -9.10 -9.12
N ASP A 161 -28.92 -8.71 -7.84
CA ASP A 161 -29.88 -7.69 -7.37
C ASP A 161 -29.62 -6.35 -8.05
N GLN A 162 -28.35 -5.94 -8.19
CA GLN A 162 -28.01 -4.70 -8.90
C GLN A 162 -28.36 -4.80 -10.40
N GLU A 163 -28.11 -5.92 -11.04
CA GLU A 163 -28.47 -6.17 -12.45
C GLU A 163 -29.97 -5.99 -12.64
N LYS A 164 -30.79 -6.61 -11.78
CA LYS A 164 -32.24 -6.49 -11.83
C LYS A 164 -32.71 -5.05 -11.69
N LEU A 165 -32.16 -4.32 -10.72
CA LEU A 165 -32.47 -2.92 -10.51
C LEU A 165 -32.08 -2.03 -11.72
N GLN A 166 -30.95 -2.32 -12.36
CA GLN A 166 -30.55 -1.61 -13.59
C GLN A 166 -31.52 -1.89 -14.75
N GLN A 167 -31.94 -3.15 -14.91
CA GLN A 167 -32.90 -3.55 -15.95
C GLN A 167 -34.27 -2.90 -15.73
N GLU A 168 -34.77 -2.85 -14.48
CA GLU A 168 -36.02 -2.20 -14.13
C GLU A 168 -35.98 -0.68 -14.41
N ARG A 169 -34.86 -0.04 -14.01
CA ARG A 169 -34.64 1.39 -14.30
C ARG A 169 -34.62 1.68 -15.79
N MET A 170 -33.93 0.85 -16.56
CA MET A 170 -33.86 0.99 -18.03
C MET A 170 -35.24 0.83 -18.67
N ARG A 171 -36.02 -0.16 -18.22
CA ARG A 171 -37.39 -0.38 -18.70
C ARG A 171 -38.25 0.86 -18.46
N HIS A 172 -38.25 1.40 -17.23
CA HIS A 172 -39.02 2.57 -16.86
C HIS A 172 -38.63 3.81 -17.72
N LEU A 173 -37.34 3.99 -17.98
CA LEU A 173 -36.86 5.10 -18.85
C LEU A 173 -37.37 4.93 -20.30
N LEU A 174 -37.41 3.71 -20.82
CA LEU A 174 -37.89 3.43 -22.17
C LEU A 174 -39.41 3.64 -22.26
N GLU A 175 -40.17 3.29 -21.25
CA GLU A 175 -41.63 3.50 -21.18
C GLU A 175 -41.96 4.99 -21.11
N SER A 176 -41.32 5.74 -20.21
CA SER A 176 -41.53 7.19 -20.09
C SER A 176 -41.12 7.96 -21.35
N GLY A 177 -40.05 7.55 -22.01
CA GLY A 177 -39.60 8.15 -23.28
C GLY A 177 -40.53 7.86 -24.46
N ARG A 178 -41.36 6.81 -24.40
CA ARG A 178 -42.40 6.55 -25.42
C ARG A 178 -43.61 7.44 -25.22
N GLU A 179 -44.05 7.65 -23.99
CA GLU A 179 -45.22 8.49 -23.65
C GLU A 179 -45.00 9.95 -24.10
N THR A 180 -43.79 10.49 -23.95
CA THR A 180 -43.44 11.85 -24.35
C THR A 180 -43.34 12.04 -25.86
N ARG A 181 -43.25 10.96 -26.66
CA ARG A 181 -43.22 11.06 -28.15
C ARG A 181 -44.60 10.95 -28.80
N VAL A 182 -45.61 10.55 -28.08
CA VAL A 182 -46.99 10.33 -28.57
C VAL A 182 -47.89 11.49 -28.22
N ALA A 183 -47.51 12.40 -27.33
CA ALA A 183 -48.17 13.63 -26.95
C ALA A 183 -47.69 14.82 -27.79
#